data_87294fae499bfe8c3161540ed36aabb1
#
_entry.id   87294fae499bfe8c3161540ed36aabb1
#
_cell.length_a   1.000
_cell.length_b   1.000
_cell.length_c   1.000
_cell.angle_alpha   90.00
_cell.angle_beta   90.00
_cell.angle_gamma   90.00
#
_symmetry.space_group_name_H-M   'P 1'
#
loop_
_entity.id
_entity.type
_entity.pdbx_description
1 polymer ?
#
loop_
_entity_poly.entity_id
_entity_poly.type
_entity_poly.pdbx_seq_one_letter_code
_entity_poly.pdbx_strand_id
1 'polypeptide(L)'
;MSLFRVSKKGTWSTSYIYNRQIPKKNSFKESKGEIECRRVLKKLFNKPFNKCRPDFLRNPVTGGNFNLELDCYDDSLRLAVEYNGVQHYKYVPYFHKNKEAFLNQKYRDDMKRRMCKDNNITLIEVPNTVDISNIESYIISKLKISNHIK
;
A
#
# COMPACT_ATOMS: atom_id res chain seq x y z
N MET A 1 -13.88 -36.00 -6.29
CA MET A 1 -14.17 -36.87 -6.29
C MET A 1 -14.02 -36.90 -6.25
N SER A 2 -14.13 -36.42 -6.37
CA SER A 2 -14.45 -36.95 -6.34
C SER A 2 -14.11 -36.55 -6.32
N LEU A 3 -14.27 -35.84 -6.33
CA LEU A 3 -14.49 -36.24 -6.22
C LEU A 3 -14.51 -36.08 -6.39
N PHE A 4 -14.78 -35.99 -6.41
CA PHE A 4 -15.23 -36.82 -6.41
C PHE A 4 -15.34 -37.17 -6.51
N ARG A 5 -15.88 -36.95 -6.63
CA ARG A 5 -16.42 -38.03 -6.54
C ARG A 5 -16.61 -38.13 -6.85
N VAL A 6 -16.96 -37.84 -7.09
CA VAL A 6 -17.52 -38.50 -7.25
C VAL A 6 -17.64 -38.59 -7.29
N SER A 7 -18.11 -38.59 -7.44
CA SER A 7 -18.58 -39.17 -7.44
C SER A 7 -18.55 -39.28 -7.66
N LYS A 8 -18.91 -39.57 -7.82
CA LYS A 8 -19.12 -39.70 -7.92
C LYS A 8 -18.87 -39.23 -8.39
N LYS A 9 -18.98 -39.27 -8.66
CA LYS A 9 -18.90 -38.86 -8.91
C LYS A 9 -18.39 -37.96 -9.06
N GLY A 10 -18.06 -37.54 -9.04
CA GLY A 10 -17.94 -37.01 -9.06
C GLY A 10 -17.37 -36.03 -8.88
N THR A 11 -17.61 -35.79 -8.58
CA THR A 11 -17.29 -34.92 -8.26
C THR A 11 -16.32 -34.40 -7.61
N TRP A 12 -15.93 -34.35 -7.25
CA TRP A 12 -15.11 -34.09 -6.61
C TRP A 12 -14.49 -33.27 -6.46
N SER A 13 -14.81 -32.77 -6.29
CA SER A 13 -14.25 -32.30 -6.09
C SER A 13 -13.74 -31.04 -6.32
N THR A 14 -14.55 -29.98 -6.87
CA THR A 14 -14.12 -28.76 -7.30
C THR A 14 -13.83 -27.89 -6.14
N SER A 15 -14.55 -27.98 -5.08
CA SER A 15 -14.27 -27.18 -3.92
C SER A 15 -12.91 -27.48 -3.37
N TYR A 16 -12.50 -28.72 -3.56
CA TYR A 16 -11.19 -29.11 -3.13
C TYR A 16 -10.14 -28.42 -3.97
N ILE A 17 -10.35 -28.32 -5.25
CA ILE A 17 -9.40 -27.69 -6.09
C ILE A 17 -9.39 -26.22 -5.80
N TYR A 18 -10.54 -25.65 -5.57
CA TYR A 18 -10.62 -24.27 -5.27
C TYR A 18 -9.80 -23.91 -4.05
N ASN A 19 -9.88 -24.68 -3.04
CA ASN A 19 -9.14 -24.39 -1.87
C ASN A 19 -7.68 -24.33 -2.12
N ARG A 20 -7.20 -25.17 -3.03
CA ARG A 20 -5.87 -25.18 -3.18
C ARG A 20 -5.39 -24.00 -3.84
N GLN A 21 -6.18 -23.32 -4.56
CA GLN A 21 -5.65 -22.28 -5.17
C GLN A 21 -5.63 -21.08 -4.45
N ILE A 22 -6.23 -21.01 -3.41
CA ILE A 22 -6.19 -19.90 -2.69
C ILE A 22 -4.85 -19.63 -2.35
N PRO A 23 -4.33 -18.78 -2.84
CA PRO A 23 -3.02 -18.58 -2.73
C PRO A 23 -2.69 -17.93 -1.62
N LYS A 24 -2.23 -18.11 -1.10
CA LYS A 24 -1.87 -17.75 -0.05
C LYS A 24 -1.36 -16.58 -0.10
N LYS A 25 -1.79 -15.93 -0.43
CA LYS A 25 -1.55 -15.00 -0.20
C LYS A 25 -0.52 -14.48 -0.19
N ASN A 26 -0.11 -14.50 -0.73
CA ASN A 26 0.84 -14.17 -0.91
C ASN A 26 1.00 -13.05 -0.72
N SER A 27 0.67 -13.08 -0.44
CA SER A 27 0.73 -12.41 0.28
C SER A 27 1.56 -11.33 0.13
N PHE A 28 1.26 -10.38 0.07
CA PHE A 28 1.89 -9.32 0.01
C PHE A 28 2.60 -9.06 1.22
N LYS A 29 3.80 -9.46 1.35
CA LYS A 29 4.53 -9.15 2.46
C LYS A 29 4.77 -7.72 2.44
N GLU A 30 4.50 -6.99 3.47
CA GLU A 30 4.85 -5.60 3.63
C GLU A 30 6.36 -5.45 3.64
N SER A 31 6.86 -4.39 3.07
CA SER A 31 8.30 -4.16 3.08
C SER A 31 8.77 -3.74 4.48
N LYS A 32 10.06 -3.89 4.74
CA LYS A 32 10.60 -3.48 6.03
C LYS A 32 10.41 -2.00 6.28
N GLY A 33 10.50 -1.19 5.24
CA GLY A 33 10.29 0.25 5.37
C GLY A 33 8.86 0.58 5.76
N GLU A 34 7.90 -0.11 5.16
CA GLU A 34 6.50 0.11 5.47
C GLU A 34 6.19 -0.29 6.92
N ILE A 35 6.73 -1.43 7.34
CA ILE A 35 6.55 -1.89 8.72
C ILE A 35 7.13 -0.86 9.70
N GLU A 36 8.30 -0.33 9.39
CA GLU A 36 8.93 0.65 10.26
C GLU A 36 8.13 1.95 10.32
N CYS A 37 7.62 2.42 9.19
CA CYS A 37 6.78 3.62 9.18
C CYS A 37 5.56 3.43 10.08
N ARG A 38 4.94 2.26 10.00
CA ARG A 38 3.74 1.99 10.80
C ARG A 38 4.08 1.91 12.28
N ARG A 39 5.22 1.32 12.61
CA ARG A 39 5.68 1.23 13.99
C ARG A 39 5.90 2.62 14.59
N VAL A 40 6.56 3.48 13.84
CA VAL A 40 6.87 4.84 14.28
C VAL A 40 5.59 5.62 14.54
N LEU A 41 4.64 5.55 13.62
CA LEU A 41 3.39 6.28 13.76
C LEU A 41 2.57 5.79 14.97
N LYS A 42 2.55 4.48 15.18
CA LYS A 42 1.86 3.94 16.34
C LYS A 42 2.51 4.42 17.63
N LYS A 43 3.83 4.47 17.64
CA LYS A 43 4.56 4.94 18.81
C LYS A 43 4.26 6.40 19.10
N LEU A 44 4.25 7.23 18.07
CA LEU A 44 4.09 8.67 18.23
C LEU A 44 2.66 9.09 18.57
N PHE A 45 1.69 8.42 18.00
CA PHE A 45 0.28 8.81 18.16
C PHE A 45 -0.54 7.85 19.02
N ASN A 46 0.06 6.76 19.44
CA ASN A 46 -0.57 5.76 20.29
C ASN A 46 -1.86 5.20 19.69
N LYS A 47 -1.88 5.00 18.40
CA LYS A 47 -2.98 4.39 17.69
C LYS A 47 -2.48 3.78 16.39
N PRO A 48 -3.18 2.78 15.85
CA PRO A 48 -2.71 2.14 14.63
C PRO A 48 -2.97 3.01 13.41
N PHE A 49 -2.09 2.93 12.43
CA PHE A 49 -2.28 3.57 11.14
C PHE A 49 -2.40 2.44 10.12
N ASN A 50 -3.61 2.14 9.70
CA ASN A 50 -3.84 1.00 8.84
C ASN A 50 -3.74 1.35 7.37
N LYS A 51 -3.46 0.34 6.57
CA LYS A 51 -3.50 0.47 5.13
C LYS A 51 -4.96 0.72 4.75
N CYS A 52 -5.19 1.61 3.81
CA CYS A 52 -6.53 2.07 3.52
C CYS A 52 -6.69 2.51 2.07
N ARG A 53 -7.89 2.35 1.53
CA ARG A 53 -8.23 2.85 0.20
C ARG A 53 -9.40 3.82 0.36
N PRO A 54 -9.12 5.04 0.77
CA PRO A 54 -10.20 5.99 1.08
C PRO A 54 -10.96 6.43 -0.16
N ASP A 55 -12.20 6.83 0.02
CA ASP A 55 -13.06 7.19 -1.09
C ASP A 55 -12.56 8.38 -1.89
N PHE A 56 -11.81 9.28 -1.27
CA PHE A 56 -11.32 10.44 -2.00
C PHE A 56 -10.19 10.07 -2.98
N LEU A 57 -9.66 8.86 -2.92
CA LEU A 57 -8.61 8.44 -3.82
C LEU A 57 -9.14 7.58 -4.96
N ARG A 58 -10.16 8.06 -5.65
CA ARG A 58 -10.68 7.35 -6.78
C ARG A 58 -9.68 7.27 -7.91
N ASN A 59 -9.70 6.19 -8.62
CA ASN A 59 -8.77 5.95 -9.70
C ASN A 59 -9.50 5.78 -11.02
N PRO A 60 -9.99 6.85 -11.61
CA PRO A 60 -10.80 6.76 -12.83
C PRO A 60 -10.00 6.44 -14.08
N VAL A 61 -8.70 6.66 -14.05
CA VAL A 61 -7.90 6.54 -15.25
C VAL A 61 -7.35 5.17 -15.52
N THR A 62 -6.84 4.50 -14.51
CA THR A 62 -6.26 3.19 -14.71
C THR A 62 -7.32 2.10 -14.75
N GLY A 63 -8.59 2.49 -14.59
CA GLY A 63 -9.68 1.56 -14.71
C GLY A 63 -9.77 0.53 -13.62
N GLY A 64 -9.08 0.75 -12.53
CA GLY A 64 -9.15 -0.18 -11.42
C GLY A 64 -10.49 -0.12 -10.74
N ASN A 65 -10.93 -1.23 -10.20
CA ASN A 65 -12.16 -1.28 -9.44
C ASN A 65 -11.96 -0.78 -8.03
N PHE A 66 -10.74 -0.45 -7.67
CA PHE A 66 -10.43 -0.04 -6.30
C PHE A 66 -9.82 1.34 -6.29
N ASN A 67 -10.07 2.07 -5.22
CA ASN A 67 -9.42 3.35 -5.01
C ASN A 67 -7.91 3.14 -4.82
N LEU A 68 -7.15 4.21 -4.95
CA LEU A 68 -5.72 4.14 -4.68
C LEU A 68 -5.50 3.88 -3.19
N GLU A 69 -4.39 3.22 -2.88
CA GLU A 69 -4.12 2.78 -1.52
C GLU A 69 -3.11 3.68 -0.83
N LEU A 70 -3.30 3.88 0.45
CA LEU A 70 -2.32 4.54 1.31
C LEU A 70 -1.79 3.50 2.30
N ASP A 71 -0.48 3.46 2.48
CA ASP A 71 0.15 2.46 3.34
C ASP A 71 -0.23 2.65 4.80
N CYS A 72 -0.18 3.87 5.27
CA CYS A 72 -0.50 4.21 6.65
C CYS A 72 -1.38 5.44 6.64
N TYR A 73 -2.57 5.34 7.18
CA TYR A 73 -3.51 6.47 7.12
C TYR A 73 -4.33 6.61 8.39
N ASP A 74 -4.54 7.83 8.82
CA ASP A 74 -5.47 8.14 9.90
C ASP A 74 -6.31 9.34 9.50
N ASP A 75 -7.62 9.13 9.42
CA ASP A 75 -8.52 10.16 8.95
C ASP A 75 -8.64 11.32 9.93
N SER A 76 -8.67 11.03 11.23
CA SER A 76 -8.85 12.10 12.22
C SER A 76 -7.66 13.04 12.26
N LEU A 77 -6.46 12.56 11.98
CA LEU A 77 -5.28 13.40 11.94
C LEU A 77 -5.03 13.98 10.55
N ARG A 78 -5.80 13.60 9.56
CA ARG A 78 -5.63 14.00 8.18
C ARG A 78 -4.18 13.76 7.75
N LEU A 79 -3.70 12.56 8.03
CA LEU A 79 -2.29 12.24 7.85
C LEU A 79 -2.11 10.88 7.21
N ALA A 80 -1.27 10.84 6.21
CA ALA A 80 -0.90 9.59 5.55
C ALA A 80 0.62 9.53 5.42
N VAL A 81 1.18 8.33 5.55
CA VAL A 81 2.60 8.11 5.35
C VAL A 81 2.76 6.94 4.41
N GLU A 82 3.64 7.09 3.44
CA GLU A 82 3.94 6.03 2.49
C GLU A 82 5.43 5.77 2.41
N TYR A 83 5.80 4.52 2.27
CA TYR A 83 7.18 4.16 2.03
C TYR A 83 7.32 3.80 0.56
N ASN A 84 8.14 4.55 -0.16
CA ASN A 84 8.28 4.36 -1.58
C ASN A 84 9.54 3.57 -1.89
N GLY A 85 9.37 2.34 -2.35
CA GLY A 85 10.49 1.52 -2.77
C GLY A 85 11.10 2.02 -4.07
N VAL A 86 12.14 1.36 -4.52
CA VAL A 86 12.88 1.79 -5.70
C VAL A 86 11.99 1.83 -6.95
N GLN A 87 10.98 1.00 -7.02
CA GLN A 87 10.10 0.95 -8.18
C GLN A 87 9.31 2.24 -8.41
N HIS A 88 9.24 3.11 -7.42
CA HIS A 88 8.56 4.40 -7.57
C HIS A 88 9.44 5.42 -8.27
N TYR A 89 10.75 5.18 -8.35
CA TYR A 89 11.68 6.16 -8.86
C TYR A 89 12.33 5.78 -10.18
N LYS A 90 12.37 4.50 -10.49
CA LYS A 90 12.95 4.08 -11.76
C LYS A 90 12.33 2.77 -12.22
N TYR A 91 12.44 2.52 -13.51
CA TYR A 91 11.92 1.30 -14.09
C TYR A 91 12.72 0.12 -13.56
N VAL A 92 12.03 -0.85 -12.95
CA VAL A 92 12.66 -2.05 -12.43
C VAL A 92 11.89 -3.23 -13.01
N PRO A 93 12.48 -4.01 -13.91
CA PRO A 93 11.75 -5.11 -14.56
C PRO A 93 11.14 -6.11 -13.61
N TYR A 94 11.73 -6.30 -12.43
CA TYR A 94 11.20 -7.21 -11.44
C TYR A 94 9.82 -6.77 -10.94
N PHE A 95 9.61 -5.46 -10.79
CA PHE A 95 8.34 -4.93 -10.32
C PHE A 95 7.42 -4.46 -11.44
N HIS A 96 7.98 -4.18 -12.61
CA HIS A 96 7.18 -3.63 -13.70
C HIS A 96 7.26 -4.56 -14.89
N LYS A 97 6.12 -4.93 -15.45
CA LYS A 97 6.13 -5.77 -16.62
C LYS A 97 6.77 -5.07 -17.80
N ASN A 98 6.57 -3.77 -17.89
CA ASN A 98 7.10 -2.99 -19.00
C ASN A 98 7.15 -1.52 -18.58
N LYS A 99 7.64 -0.69 -19.49
CA LYS A 99 7.77 0.73 -19.17
C LYS A 99 6.43 1.42 -18.98
N GLU A 100 5.39 0.92 -19.62
CA GLU A 100 4.06 1.48 -19.45
C GLU A 100 3.60 1.28 -18.01
N ALA A 101 3.86 0.11 -17.42
CA ALA A 101 3.51 -0.13 -16.03
C ALA A 101 4.25 0.81 -15.08
N PHE A 102 5.50 1.14 -15.41
CA PHE A 102 6.26 2.11 -14.64
C PHE A 102 5.64 3.50 -14.75
N LEU A 103 5.26 3.92 -15.95
CA LEU A 103 4.64 5.23 -16.13
C LEU A 103 3.29 5.29 -15.42
N ASN A 104 2.53 4.20 -15.41
CA ASN A 104 1.27 4.16 -14.69
C ASN A 104 1.50 4.28 -13.17
N GLN A 105 2.59 3.72 -12.68
CA GLN A 105 2.95 3.87 -11.27
C GLN A 105 3.21 5.34 -10.95
N LYS A 106 3.99 6.01 -11.80
CA LYS A 106 4.29 7.43 -11.61
C LYS A 106 3.02 8.27 -11.63
N TYR A 107 2.12 7.94 -12.52
CA TYR A 107 0.86 8.67 -12.65
C TYR A 107 0.02 8.50 -11.39
N ARG A 108 -0.05 7.28 -10.87
CA ARG A 108 -0.80 7.03 -9.63
C ARG A 108 -0.18 7.78 -8.44
N ASP A 109 1.15 7.84 -8.40
CA ASP A 109 1.84 8.58 -7.35
C ASP A 109 1.48 10.06 -7.40
N ASP A 110 1.47 10.64 -8.60
CA ASP A 110 1.10 12.04 -8.77
C ASP A 110 -0.36 12.28 -8.41
N MET A 111 -1.25 11.37 -8.78
CA MET A 111 -2.65 11.50 -8.43
C MET A 111 -2.83 11.47 -6.91
N LYS A 112 -2.10 10.59 -6.23
CA LYS A 112 -2.19 10.51 -4.78
C LYS A 112 -1.79 11.82 -4.13
N ARG A 113 -0.68 12.40 -4.59
CA ARG A 113 -0.22 13.68 -4.04
C ARG A 113 -1.25 14.77 -4.22
N ARG A 114 -1.81 14.85 -5.43
CA ARG A 114 -2.75 15.89 -5.75
C ARG A 114 -4.06 15.72 -4.98
N MET A 115 -4.58 14.51 -4.95
CA MET A 115 -5.85 14.25 -4.28
C MET A 115 -5.73 14.40 -2.76
N CYS A 116 -4.61 14.00 -2.19
CA CYS A 116 -4.39 14.23 -0.77
C CYS A 116 -4.35 15.71 -0.47
N LYS A 117 -3.65 16.49 -1.29
CA LYS A 117 -3.57 17.92 -1.09
C LYS A 117 -4.95 18.57 -1.20
N ASP A 118 -5.72 18.18 -2.20
CA ASP A 118 -7.05 18.74 -2.43
C ASP A 118 -8.02 18.43 -1.28
N ASN A 119 -7.76 17.37 -0.55
CA ASN A 119 -8.60 16.96 0.56
C ASN A 119 -7.99 17.28 1.92
N ASN A 120 -6.97 18.12 1.94
CA ASN A 120 -6.30 18.56 3.15
C ASN A 120 -5.71 17.41 3.96
N ILE A 121 -5.18 16.42 3.24
CA ILE A 121 -4.46 15.31 3.86
C ILE A 121 -2.97 15.59 3.69
N THR A 122 -2.23 15.55 4.79
CA THR A 122 -0.78 15.64 4.73
C THR A 122 -0.24 14.29 4.32
N LEU A 123 0.47 14.22 3.21
CA LEU A 123 1.06 12.98 2.74
C LEU A 123 2.58 13.06 2.92
N ILE A 124 3.12 12.20 3.74
CA ILE A 124 4.56 12.10 3.94
C ILE A 124 5.05 10.89 3.17
N GLU A 125 5.97 11.10 2.24
CA GLU A 125 6.54 10.01 1.46
C GLU A 125 7.96 9.77 1.96
N VAL A 126 8.25 8.56 2.37
CA VAL A 126 9.57 8.18 2.85
C VAL A 126 10.26 7.45 1.71
N PRO A 127 11.30 8.03 1.10
CA PRO A 127 11.96 7.38 -0.02
C PRO A 127 12.85 6.23 0.44
N ASN A 128 13.09 5.31 -0.46
CA ASN A 128 13.90 4.14 -0.15
C ASN A 128 15.36 4.46 0.16
N THR A 129 15.78 5.71 -0.10
CA THR A 129 17.13 6.13 0.22
C THR A 129 17.32 6.44 1.71
N VAL A 130 16.22 6.51 2.46
CA VAL A 130 16.31 6.73 3.90
C VAL A 130 16.50 5.35 4.55
N ASP A 131 17.61 5.19 5.29
CA ASP A 131 17.85 3.92 5.97
C ASP A 131 16.75 3.63 6.97
N ILE A 132 16.45 2.35 7.16
CA ILE A 132 15.43 1.92 8.11
C ILE A 132 15.68 2.56 9.49
N SER A 133 16.96 2.62 9.91
CA SER A 133 17.29 3.19 11.20
C SER A 133 17.05 4.69 11.29
N ASN A 134 16.86 5.35 10.16
CA ASN A 134 16.63 6.80 10.12
C ASN A 134 15.19 7.19 9.81
N ILE A 135 14.32 6.21 9.61
CA ILE A 135 12.93 6.50 9.25
C ILE A 135 12.24 7.27 10.37
N GLU A 136 12.48 6.91 11.60
CA GLU A 136 11.82 7.60 12.72
C GLU A 136 12.16 9.09 12.73
N SER A 137 13.45 9.43 12.64
CA SER A 137 13.84 10.84 12.65
C SER A 137 13.35 11.57 11.42
N TYR A 138 13.30 10.88 10.27
CA TYR A 138 12.79 11.46 9.05
C TYR A 138 11.30 11.81 9.21
N ILE A 139 10.50 10.88 9.70
CA ILE A 139 9.07 11.10 9.90
C ILE A 139 8.84 12.21 10.92
N ILE A 140 9.59 12.20 12.01
CA ILE A 140 9.45 13.24 13.04
C ILE A 140 9.71 14.62 12.44
N SER A 141 10.75 14.75 11.62
CA SER A 141 11.05 16.05 11.01
C SER A 141 9.91 16.53 10.11
N LYS A 142 9.30 15.61 9.36
CA LYS A 142 8.20 15.98 8.48
C LYS A 142 6.93 16.32 9.28
N LEU A 143 6.70 15.59 10.36
CA LEU A 143 5.53 15.87 11.21
C LEU A 143 5.64 17.22 11.90
N LYS A 144 6.85 17.65 12.23
CA LYS A 144 7.05 18.98 12.80
C LYS A 144 6.75 20.05 11.77
N ILE A 145 7.19 19.86 10.53
CA ILE A 145 6.93 20.81 9.47
C ILE A 145 5.43 20.95 9.22
N SER A 146 4.69 19.84 9.31
CA SER A 146 3.25 19.85 9.07
C SER A 146 2.44 20.20 10.32
N ASN A 147 3.11 20.46 11.43
CA ASN A 147 2.47 20.80 12.70
C ASN A 147 1.62 19.69 13.31
N HIS A 148 1.91 18.46 12.98
CA HIS A 148 1.21 17.33 13.62
C HIS A 148 1.81 17.01 14.98
N ILE A 149 3.07 17.39 15.20
CA ILE A 149 3.70 17.29 16.51
C ILE A 149 4.54 18.56 16.73
N LYS A 150 4.95 18.79 17.94
CA LYS A 150 5.74 19.97 18.27
C LYS A 150 7.23 19.76 18.19
#